data_68433cb2e6962d6fed8c38cc4e2c92e7
#
_entry.id   68433cb2e6962d6fed8c38cc4e2c92e7
#
_cell.length_a   1.000
_cell.length_b   1.000
_cell.length_c   1.000
_cell.angle_alpha   90.00
_cell.angle_beta   90.00
_cell.angle_gamma   90.00
#
_symmetry.space_group_name_H-M   'P 1'
#
loop_
_entity.id
_entity.type
_entity.pdbx_description
1 polymer ?
#
loop_
_entity_poly.entity_id
_entity_poly.type
_entity_poly.pdbx_seq_one_letter_code
_entity_poly.pdbx_strand_id
1 'polypeptide(L)'
;YKEVFGPSAETNFQLDESVTHDIPQVTEAENEFLTCPLSEEEIRTAVFQMEHNKAPGPDGFPAEFYQCFWDVIKADLVQLFNQLHAEDLDISRLNFEEIILLPKMKEASRIQQYRPICLLNVSFKIFTKVATNRLNGVADHVVKPTQTAFMQGRYILDGVVVLHETVHELHRKKLNGVILKIDFEKAYDKVKWPFLLQTLRMKGFSQKWCRWVESFVSGGSVAIKVNDDVGNYFQTRKGLRQGGPASPILFNIVADMLATLVERAKLDGQISGVIPHLVEDGLSILKYADDTILFMDH
;
A
#
# COMPACT_ATOMS: atom_id res chain seq x y z
N TYR A 1 16.65 12.68 -1.04
CA TYR A 1 15.32 12.24 -1.49
C TYR A 1 15.23 12.05 -3.00
N LYS A 2 15.88 12.89 -3.82
CA LYS A 2 15.92 12.67 -5.28
C LYS A 2 16.47 11.29 -5.64
N GLU A 3 17.44 10.77 -4.92
CA GLU A 3 17.97 9.40 -5.08
C GLU A 3 16.98 8.34 -4.59
N VAL A 4 16.27 8.61 -3.50
CA VAL A 4 15.28 7.67 -2.93
C VAL A 4 14.11 7.44 -3.88
N PHE A 5 13.56 8.51 -4.49
CA PHE A 5 12.41 8.47 -5.39
C PHE A 5 12.80 8.47 -6.88
N GLY A 6 14.08 8.58 -7.19
CA GLY A 6 14.61 8.55 -8.55
C GLY A 6 14.65 7.15 -9.17
N PRO A 7 15.31 7.00 -10.33
CA PRO A 7 15.42 5.70 -10.99
C PRO A 7 15.99 4.63 -10.07
N SER A 8 15.41 3.43 -10.13
CA SER A 8 16.01 2.27 -9.47
C SER A 8 17.17 1.74 -10.29
N ALA A 9 18.19 1.18 -9.63
CA ALA A 9 19.13 0.32 -10.33
C ALA A 9 18.34 -0.81 -11.02
N GLU A 10 18.72 -1.13 -12.24
CA GLU A 10 18.14 -2.26 -12.95
C GLU A 10 18.41 -3.53 -12.15
N THR A 11 17.35 -4.20 -11.72
CA THR A 11 17.45 -5.54 -11.16
C THR A 11 16.76 -6.46 -12.15
N ASN A 12 17.50 -7.46 -12.63
CA ASN A 12 17.01 -8.46 -13.60
C ASN A 12 16.06 -9.48 -12.95
N PHE A 13 15.64 -9.27 -11.70
CA PHE A 13 14.69 -10.15 -11.04
C PHE A 13 13.26 -9.78 -11.47
N GLN A 14 12.61 -10.71 -12.14
CA GLN A 14 11.19 -10.67 -12.48
C GLN A 14 10.54 -11.95 -11.99
N LEU A 15 9.30 -11.84 -11.51
CA LEU A 15 8.48 -13.01 -11.22
C LEU A 15 7.98 -13.60 -12.55
N ASP A 16 7.84 -14.91 -12.59
CA ASP A 16 7.18 -15.58 -13.70
C ASP A 16 5.67 -15.35 -13.59
N GLU A 17 5.13 -14.50 -14.47
CA GLU A 17 3.68 -14.17 -14.48
C GLU A 17 2.79 -15.35 -14.89
N SER A 18 3.34 -16.43 -15.43
CA SER A 18 2.56 -17.64 -15.76
C SER A 18 2.25 -18.50 -14.51
N VAL A 19 3.01 -18.32 -13.42
CA VAL A 19 2.86 -19.10 -12.19
C VAL A 19 1.95 -18.35 -11.21
N THR A 20 0.64 -18.56 -11.35
CA THR A 20 -0.39 -17.88 -10.53
C THR A 20 -1.31 -18.82 -9.76
N HIS A 21 -1.14 -20.15 -9.90
CA HIS A 21 -2.05 -21.17 -9.34
C HIS A 21 -2.16 -21.13 -7.80
N ASP A 22 -1.16 -20.62 -7.11
CA ASP A 22 -1.07 -20.49 -5.65
C ASP A 22 -1.32 -19.03 -5.16
N ILE A 23 -1.65 -18.13 -6.08
CA ILE A 23 -1.92 -16.72 -5.79
C ILE A 23 -3.42 -16.50 -5.78
N PRO A 24 -4.01 -15.95 -4.70
CA PRO A 24 -5.42 -15.60 -4.68
C PRO A 24 -5.78 -14.64 -5.81
N GLN A 25 -6.85 -14.95 -6.54
CA GLN A 25 -7.23 -14.24 -7.75
C GLN A 25 -8.48 -13.38 -7.52
N VAL A 26 -8.49 -12.17 -8.07
CA VAL A 26 -9.68 -11.33 -8.21
C VAL A 26 -10.61 -11.97 -9.22
N THR A 27 -11.86 -12.14 -8.86
CA THR A 27 -12.90 -12.71 -9.74
C THR A 27 -13.35 -11.73 -10.82
N GLU A 28 -14.02 -12.23 -11.85
CA GLU A 28 -14.58 -11.38 -12.91
C GLU A 28 -15.60 -10.37 -12.36
N ALA A 29 -16.50 -10.80 -11.49
CA ALA A 29 -17.49 -9.94 -10.85
C ALA A 29 -16.85 -8.82 -10.00
N GLU A 30 -15.76 -9.12 -9.30
CA GLU A 30 -15.01 -8.11 -8.54
C GLU A 30 -14.28 -7.13 -9.46
N ASN A 31 -13.72 -7.60 -10.56
CA ASN A 31 -13.12 -6.73 -11.56
C ASN A 31 -14.15 -5.78 -12.20
N GLU A 32 -15.36 -6.28 -12.48
CA GLU A 32 -16.47 -5.45 -12.92
C GLU A 32 -16.85 -4.41 -11.86
N PHE A 33 -17.00 -4.82 -10.60
CA PHE A 33 -17.28 -3.92 -9.49
C PHE A 33 -16.18 -2.83 -9.32
N LEU A 34 -14.90 -3.23 -9.36
CA LEU A 34 -13.78 -2.31 -9.21
C LEU A 34 -13.76 -1.22 -10.30
N THR A 35 -14.20 -1.56 -11.53
CA THR A 35 -14.07 -0.70 -12.71
C THR A 35 -15.39 -0.21 -13.29
N CYS A 36 -16.55 -0.48 -12.65
CA CYS A 36 -17.82 0.09 -13.06
C CYS A 36 -17.86 1.62 -12.88
N PRO A 37 -18.78 2.36 -13.52
CA PRO A 37 -18.93 3.80 -13.32
C PRO A 37 -19.03 4.16 -11.83
N LEU A 38 -18.44 5.29 -11.47
CA LEU A 38 -18.39 5.75 -10.09
C LEU A 38 -19.62 6.61 -9.78
N SER A 39 -20.36 6.27 -8.73
CA SER A 39 -21.57 7.00 -8.35
C SER A 39 -21.26 8.26 -7.53
N GLU A 40 -22.17 9.24 -7.56
CA GLU A 40 -22.07 10.43 -6.70
C GLU A 40 -21.99 10.06 -5.23
N GLU A 41 -22.70 9.02 -4.79
CA GLU A 41 -22.71 8.57 -3.40
C GLU A 41 -21.36 7.97 -2.97
N GLU A 42 -20.68 7.22 -3.83
CA GLU A 42 -19.32 6.74 -3.54
C GLU A 42 -18.32 7.89 -3.37
N ILE A 43 -18.41 8.88 -4.26
CA ILE A 43 -17.57 10.09 -4.22
C ILE A 43 -17.85 10.88 -2.94
N ARG A 44 -19.13 11.12 -2.63
CA ARG A 44 -19.57 11.77 -1.41
C ARG A 44 -19.07 11.05 -0.17
N THR A 45 -19.25 9.74 -0.11
CA THR A 45 -18.77 8.90 1.01
C THR A 45 -17.27 9.06 1.21
N ALA A 46 -16.48 9.02 0.14
CA ALA A 46 -15.03 9.20 0.23
C ALA A 46 -14.65 10.60 0.76
N VAL A 47 -15.33 11.67 0.32
CA VAL A 47 -15.11 13.04 0.81
C VAL A 47 -15.42 13.14 2.30
N PHE A 48 -16.57 12.62 2.75
CA PHE A 48 -17.00 12.73 4.14
C PHE A 48 -16.29 11.75 5.10
N GLN A 49 -15.60 10.73 4.58
CA GLN A 49 -14.69 9.88 5.35
C GLN A 49 -13.33 10.53 5.62
N MET A 50 -13.01 11.66 4.99
CA MET A 50 -11.75 12.34 5.28
C MET A 50 -11.79 13.04 6.61
N GLU A 51 -10.71 12.90 7.37
CA GLU A 51 -10.59 13.48 8.70
C GLU A 51 -10.41 15.00 8.63
N HIS A 52 -11.05 15.69 9.58
CA HIS A 52 -10.89 17.12 9.82
C HIS A 52 -9.52 17.45 10.42
N ASN A 53 -9.14 18.73 10.35
CA ASN A 53 -7.92 19.28 10.96
C ASN A 53 -6.62 18.59 10.46
N LYS A 54 -6.62 18.10 9.23
CA LYS A 54 -5.41 17.62 8.57
C LYS A 54 -4.83 18.68 7.64
N ALA A 55 -3.51 18.70 7.55
CA ALA A 55 -2.81 19.62 6.65
C ALA A 55 -3.24 19.41 5.20
N PRO A 56 -3.56 20.49 4.47
CA PRO A 56 -3.86 20.42 3.04
C PRO A 56 -2.61 20.08 2.23
N GLY A 57 -2.81 19.82 0.95
CA GLY A 57 -1.72 19.77 -0.03
C GLY A 57 -1.27 21.18 -0.47
N PRO A 58 -0.42 21.26 -1.50
CA PRO A 58 0.09 22.53 -2.04
C PRO A 58 -0.96 23.51 -2.54
N ASP A 59 -2.16 23.01 -2.92
CA ASP A 59 -3.30 23.84 -3.34
C ASP A 59 -3.98 24.59 -2.19
N GLY A 60 -3.67 24.25 -0.94
CA GLY A 60 -4.18 24.91 0.27
C GLY A 60 -5.62 24.53 0.65
N PHE A 61 -6.31 23.66 -0.10
CA PHE A 61 -7.68 23.25 0.20
C PHE A 61 -7.73 22.06 1.14
N PRO A 62 -8.21 22.21 2.41
CA PRO A 62 -8.36 21.10 3.34
C PRO A 62 -9.60 20.25 3.01
N ALA A 63 -9.74 19.09 3.69
CA ALA A 63 -10.90 18.21 3.50
C ALA A 63 -12.23 18.90 3.84
N GLU A 64 -12.24 19.75 4.85
CA GLU A 64 -13.40 20.56 5.28
C GLU A 64 -13.94 21.45 4.16
N PHE A 65 -13.06 21.97 3.27
CA PHE A 65 -13.51 22.73 2.11
C PHE A 65 -14.42 21.88 1.22
N TYR A 66 -14.00 20.67 0.87
CA TYR A 66 -14.77 19.78 -0.01
C TYR A 66 -16.06 19.29 0.66
N GLN A 67 -16.06 19.16 1.98
CA GLN A 67 -17.24 18.76 2.75
C GLN A 67 -18.25 19.92 2.87
N CYS A 68 -17.78 21.14 3.21
CA CYS A 68 -18.64 22.30 3.36
C CYS A 68 -19.26 22.78 2.03
N PHE A 69 -18.49 22.71 0.95
CA PHE A 69 -18.91 23.16 -0.39
C PHE A 69 -19.39 22.01 -1.28
N TRP A 70 -19.73 20.85 -0.72
CA TRP A 70 -20.14 19.68 -1.48
C TRP A 70 -21.20 19.97 -2.53
N ASP A 71 -22.28 20.65 -2.16
CA ASP A 71 -23.40 20.95 -3.08
C ASP A 71 -23.01 21.86 -4.24
N VAL A 72 -21.94 22.62 -4.11
CA VAL A 72 -21.41 23.49 -5.17
C VAL A 72 -20.51 22.72 -6.13
N ILE A 73 -19.63 21.85 -5.58
CA ILE A 73 -18.54 21.22 -6.35
C ILE A 73 -18.86 19.80 -6.84
N LYS A 74 -19.92 19.17 -6.34
CA LYS A 74 -20.22 17.75 -6.62
C LYS A 74 -20.36 17.46 -8.11
N ALA A 75 -20.97 18.36 -8.87
CA ALA A 75 -21.16 18.16 -10.32
C ALA A 75 -19.81 18.08 -11.07
N ASP A 76 -18.87 18.97 -10.71
CA ASP A 76 -17.52 18.98 -11.29
C ASP A 76 -16.73 17.75 -10.89
N LEU A 77 -16.83 17.32 -9.60
CA LEU A 77 -16.19 16.09 -9.14
C LEU A 77 -16.74 14.87 -9.89
N VAL A 78 -18.06 14.72 -10.01
CA VAL A 78 -18.68 13.61 -10.77
C VAL A 78 -18.20 13.61 -12.22
N GLN A 79 -18.09 14.78 -12.85
CA GLN A 79 -17.57 14.89 -14.22
C GLN A 79 -16.11 14.42 -14.31
N LEU A 80 -15.24 14.80 -13.36
CA LEU A 80 -13.86 14.34 -13.32
C LEU A 80 -13.77 12.81 -13.13
N PHE A 81 -14.62 12.24 -12.29
CA PHE A 81 -14.69 10.78 -12.14
C PHE A 81 -15.21 10.06 -13.39
N ASN A 82 -16.13 10.65 -14.14
CA ASN A 82 -16.55 10.13 -15.44
C ASN A 82 -15.40 10.16 -16.46
N GLN A 83 -14.58 11.22 -16.45
CA GLN A 83 -13.37 11.29 -17.28
C GLN A 83 -12.33 10.23 -16.86
N LEU A 84 -12.14 10.00 -15.55
CA LEU A 84 -11.29 8.91 -15.08
C LEU A 84 -11.79 7.55 -15.58
N HIS A 85 -13.11 7.32 -15.48
CA HIS A 85 -13.72 6.08 -15.94
C HIS A 85 -13.58 5.89 -17.45
N ALA A 86 -13.68 6.97 -18.25
CA ALA A 86 -13.46 6.98 -19.69
C ALA A 86 -11.96 6.93 -20.07
N GLU A 87 -11.05 7.02 -19.11
CA GLU A 87 -9.60 7.11 -19.30
C GLU A 87 -9.13 8.39 -20.03
N ASP A 88 -9.92 9.44 -19.95
CA ASP A 88 -9.65 10.76 -20.56
C ASP A 88 -9.07 11.77 -19.56
N LEU A 89 -9.01 11.45 -18.26
CA LEU A 89 -8.52 12.34 -17.23
C LEU A 89 -6.99 12.30 -17.13
N ASP A 90 -6.35 13.44 -17.38
CA ASP A 90 -4.93 13.63 -17.00
C ASP A 90 -4.82 13.94 -15.51
N ILE A 91 -4.82 12.88 -14.67
CA ILE A 91 -4.76 13.01 -13.22
C ILE A 91 -3.40 13.56 -12.73
N SER A 92 -2.37 13.59 -13.56
CA SER A 92 -1.06 14.15 -13.21
C SER A 92 -1.15 15.62 -12.81
N ARG A 93 -2.14 16.35 -13.34
CA ARG A 93 -2.43 17.76 -13.02
C ARG A 93 -2.90 17.97 -11.56
N LEU A 94 -3.41 16.93 -10.91
CA LEU A 94 -3.79 16.92 -9.50
C LEU A 94 -2.73 16.28 -8.60
N ASN A 95 -1.83 15.49 -9.22
CA ASN A 95 -0.87 14.63 -8.58
C ASN A 95 0.46 15.35 -8.32
N PHE A 96 0.41 16.41 -7.53
CA PHE A 96 1.61 17.08 -7.02
C PHE A 96 1.51 17.26 -5.50
N GLU A 97 2.67 17.23 -4.84
CA GLU A 97 2.74 17.14 -3.40
C GLU A 97 3.97 17.82 -2.84
N GLU A 98 3.90 18.17 -1.57
CA GLU A 98 5.04 18.61 -0.78
C GLU A 98 5.40 17.55 0.26
N ILE A 99 6.68 17.21 0.34
CA ILE A 99 7.20 16.36 1.41
C ILE A 99 7.67 17.23 2.55
N ILE A 100 7.04 17.05 3.72
CA ILE A 100 7.51 17.60 4.98
C ILE A 100 8.30 16.55 5.76
N LEU A 101 9.24 16.99 6.57
CA LEU A 101 10.13 16.14 7.34
C LEU A 101 9.73 16.16 8.81
N LEU A 102 9.11 15.06 9.29
CA LEU A 102 8.78 14.92 10.71
C LEU A 102 9.89 14.19 11.47
N PRO A 103 10.42 14.74 12.57
CA PRO A 103 11.45 14.10 13.36
C PRO A 103 10.92 12.83 14.03
N LYS A 104 11.67 11.73 13.97
CA LYS A 104 11.38 10.46 14.68
C LYS A 104 11.74 10.54 16.16
N MET A 105 12.60 11.49 16.54
CA MET A 105 13.13 11.69 17.88
C MET A 105 13.34 13.18 18.15
N LYS A 106 13.37 13.57 19.42
CA LYS A 106 13.45 14.99 19.85
C LYS A 106 14.68 15.73 19.32
N GLU A 107 15.82 15.06 19.17
CA GLU A 107 17.11 15.67 18.75
C GLU A 107 17.55 15.15 17.37
N ALA A 108 16.60 15.07 16.44
CA ALA A 108 16.91 14.63 15.08
C ALA A 108 17.86 15.64 14.39
N SER A 109 19.07 15.19 14.08
CA SER A 109 20.12 15.99 13.40
C SER A 109 20.51 15.43 12.03
N ARG A 110 20.13 14.18 11.72
CA ARG A 110 20.43 13.51 10.47
C ARG A 110 19.16 13.22 9.69
N ILE A 111 19.22 13.29 8.37
CA ILE A 111 18.06 13.11 7.49
C ILE A 111 17.35 11.74 7.67
N GLN A 112 18.08 10.70 8.06
CA GLN A 112 17.55 9.37 8.32
C GLN A 112 16.64 9.33 9.57
N GLN A 113 16.78 10.32 10.45
CA GLN A 113 15.98 10.47 11.67
C GLN A 113 14.65 11.20 11.43
N TYR A 114 14.34 11.52 10.17
CA TYR A 114 13.07 12.13 9.78
C TYR A 114 12.23 11.16 8.96
N ARG A 115 10.91 11.24 9.16
CA ARG A 115 9.92 10.59 8.28
C ARG A 115 9.49 11.58 7.20
N PRO A 116 9.57 11.22 5.91
CA PRO A 116 8.97 12.02 4.86
C PRO A 116 7.45 11.81 4.88
N ILE A 117 6.69 12.86 5.08
CA ILE A 117 5.23 12.82 4.97
C ILE A 117 4.82 13.61 3.75
N CYS A 118 4.05 12.99 2.87
CA CYS A 118 3.55 13.61 1.65
C CYS A 118 2.26 14.38 1.93
N LEU A 119 2.28 15.67 1.72
CA LEU A 119 1.09 16.53 1.72
C LEU A 119 0.50 16.54 0.31
N LEU A 120 -0.42 15.63 0.08
CA LEU A 120 -1.16 15.48 -1.18
C LEU A 120 -2.34 16.45 -1.24
N ASN A 121 -2.64 16.97 -2.42
CA ASN A 121 -3.89 17.70 -2.65
C ASN A 121 -5.10 16.83 -2.27
N VAL A 122 -6.07 17.44 -1.60
CA VAL A 122 -7.28 16.70 -1.19
C VAL A 122 -8.09 16.27 -2.41
N SER A 123 -8.12 17.04 -3.48
CA SER A 123 -8.70 16.65 -4.76
C SER A 123 -8.16 15.30 -5.24
N PHE A 124 -6.83 15.13 -5.22
CA PHE A 124 -6.20 13.86 -5.58
C PHE A 124 -6.48 12.74 -4.56
N LYS A 125 -6.51 13.07 -3.26
CA LYS A 125 -6.88 12.10 -2.20
C LYS A 125 -8.29 11.56 -2.38
N ILE A 126 -9.25 12.36 -2.91
CA ILE A 126 -10.61 11.88 -3.18
C ILE A 126 -10.59 10.73 -4.18
N PHE A 127 -9.87 10.86 -5.30
CA PHE A 127 -9.73 9.78 -6.29
C PHE A 127 -9.16 8.50 -5.69
N THR A 128 -8.05 8.62 -5.00
CA THR A 128 -7.39 7.47 -4.39
C THR A 128 -8.19 6.89 -3.23
N LYS A 129 -9.00 7.68 -2.52
CA LYS A 129 -9.88 7.21 -1.45
C LYS A 129 -11.07 6.42 -1.99
N VAL A 130 -11.71 6.87 -3.08
CA VAL A 130 -12.77 6.12 -3.75
C VAL A 130 -12.25 4.78 -4.24
N ALA A 131 -11.09 4.77 -4.91
CA ALA A 131 -10.45 3.54 -5.35
C ALA A 131 -10.12 2.61 -4.17
N THR A 132 -9.61 3.15 -3.06
CA THR A 132 -9.32 2.38 -1.84
C THR A 132 -10.58 1.77 -1.23
N ASN A 133 -11.68 2.50 -1.19
CA ASN A 133 -12.94 2.00 -0.66
C ASN A 133 -13.44 0.78 -1.45
N ARG A 134 -13.35 0.82 -2.80
CA ARG A 134 -13.66 -0.34 -3.64
C ARG A 134 -12.69 -1.50 -3.42
N LEU A 135 -11.38 -1.18 -3.37
CA LEU A 135 -10.34 -2.19 -3.20
C LEU A 135 -10.44 -2.91 -1.86
N ASN A 136 -10.88 -2.23 -0.79
CA ASN A 136 -11.09 -2.84 0.53
C ASN A 136 -12.08 -4.02 0.49
N GLY A 137 -13.09 -3.97 -0.39
CA GLY A 137 -14.05 -5.06 -0.56
C GLY A 137 -13.44 -6.33 -1.17
N VAL A 138 -12.32 -6.20 -1.87
CA VAL A 138 -11.64 -7.29 -2.58
C VAL A 138 -10.36 -7.73 -1.86
N ALA A 139 -9.72 -6.84 -1.14
CA ALA A 139 -8.40 -7.05 -0.58
C ALA A 139 -8.33 -8.18 0.45
N ASP A 140 -9.43 -8.45 1.15
CA ASP A 140 -9.41 -9.41 2.27
C ASP A 140 -9.05 -10.84 1.81
N HIS A 141 -9.48 -11.25 0.63
CA HIS A 141 -9.15 -12.58 0.10
C HIS A 141 -7.93 -12.59 -0.82
N VAL A 142 -7.55 -11.45 -1.43
CA VAL A 142 -6.33 -11.39 -2.28
C VAL A 142 -5.04 -11.13 -1.52
N VAL A 143 -5.13 -10.75 -0.22
CA VAL A 143 -4.00 -10.62 0.68
C VAL A 143 -4.08 -11.69 1.76
N LYS A 144 -3.05 -12.51 1.88
CA LYS A 144 -3.00 -13.64 2.81
C LYS A 144 -3.26 -13.23 4.26
N PRO A 145 -3.86 -14.11 5.09
CA PRO A 145 -4.17 -13.81 6.50
C PRO A 145 -2.94 -13.48 7.37
N THR A 146 -1.76 -13.85 6.93
CA THR A 146 -0.48 -13.53 7.60
C THR A 146 -0.18 -12.03 7.68
N GLN A 147 -0.81 -11.19 6.81
CA GLN A 147 -0.75 -9.73 6.90
C GLN A 147 -1.92 -9.21 7.71
N THR A 148 -1.65 -8.54 8.84
CA THR A 148 -2.68 -8.04 9.76
C THR A 148 -2.84 -6.51 9.74
N ALA A 149 -1.89 -5.76 9.15
CA ALA A 149 -1.95 -4.31 9.12
C ALA A 149 -2.87 -3.78 8.00
N PHE A 150 -3.62 -2.72 8.27
CA PHE A 150 -4.43 -1.97 7.30
C PHE A 150 -5.44 -2.82 6.51
N MET A 151 -5.86 -3.94 7.07
CA MET A 151 -6.87 -4.83 6.52
C MET A 151 -8.12 -4.77 7.40
N GLN A 152 -9.29 -4.71 6.76
CA GLN A 152 -10.55 -4.66 7.49
C GLN A 152 -10.76 -5.97 8.27
N GLY A 153 -11.14 -5.86 9.54
CA GLY A 153 -11.39 -7.03 10.39
C GLY A 153 -10.13 -7.77 10.88
N ARG A 154 -8.92 -7.30 10.56
CA ARG A 154 -7.66 -7.85 11.08
C ARG A 154 -7.03 -6.89 12.08
N TYR A 155 -6.48 -7.41 13.16
CA TYR A 155 -5.93 -6.63 14.26
C TYR A 155 -4.48 -6.98 14.52
N ILE A 156 -3.68 -5.98 14.91
CA ILE A 156 -2.28 -6.19 15.30
C ILE A 156 -2.15 -7.22 16.44
N LEU A 157 -3.13 -7.24 17.36
CA LEU A 157 -3.12 -8.17 18.49
C LEU A 157 -3.19 -9.62 18.04
N ASP A 158 -3.85 -9.94 16.93
CA ASP A 158 -3.91 -11.31 16.41
C ASP A 158 -2.50 -11.79 16.07
N GLY A 159 -1.71 -10.98 15.37
CA GLY A 159 -0.31 -11.30 15.08
C GLY A 159 0.58 -11.38 16.32
N VAL A 160 0.35 -10.50 17.30
CA VAL A 160 1.09 -10.53 18.59
C VAL A 160 0.78 -11.81 19.36
N VAL A 161 -0.50 -12.21 19.43
CA VAL A 161 -0.89 -13.47 20.10
C VAL A 161 -0.26 -14.68 19.39
N VAL A 162 -0.36 -14.75 18.07
CA VAL A 162 0.25 -15.85 17.30
C VAL A 162 1.77 -15.94 17.55
N LEU A 163 2.47 -14.79 17.54
CA LEU A 163 3.90 -14.75 17.85
C LEU A 163 4.18 -15.24 19.27
N HIS A 164 3.44 -14.77 20.26
CA HIS A 164 3.64 -15.11 21.66
C HIS A 164 3.38 -16.61 21.90
N GLU A 165 2.27 -17.14 21.40
CA GLU A 165 1.93 -18.56 21.51
C GLU A 165 2.97 -19.45 20.80
N THR A 166 3.47 -19.01 19.62
CA THR A 166 4.54 -19.73 18.91
C THR A 166 5.80 -19.83 19.74
N VAL A 167 6.27 -18.73 20.32
CA VAL A 167 7.46 -18.71 21.18
C VAL A 167 7.24 -19.58 22.43
N HIS A 168 6.06 -19.47 23.04
CA HIS A 168 5.70 -20.27 24.21
C HIS A 168 5.74 -21.79 23.88
N GLU A 169 5.15 -22.18 22.76
CA GLU A 169 5.07 -23.58 22.37
C GLU A 169 6.45 -24.18 22.03
N LEU A 170 7.30 -23.43 21.32
CA LEU A 170 8.70 -23.83 21.06
C LEU A 170 9.43 -24.07 22.39
N HIS A 171 9.28 -23.17 23.35
CA HIS A 171 9.88 -23.31 24.67
C HIS A 171 9.32 -24.51 25.44
N ARG A 172 8.00 -24.66 25.48
CA ARG A 172 7.29 -25.72 26.19
C ARG A 172 7.72 -27.12 25.71
N LYS A 173 7.85 -27.28 24.40
CA LYS A 173 8.19 -28.55 23.77
C LYS A 173 9.71 -28.76 23.58
N LYS A 174 10.52 -27.76 23.96
CA LYS A 174 11.96 -27.74 23.73
C LYS A 174 12.34 -28.00 22.27
N LEU A 175 11.55 -27.39 21.35
CA LEU A 175 11.82 -27.46 19.92
C LEU A 175 12.84 -26.37 19.55
N ASN A 176 13.70 -26.68 18.59
CA ASN A 176 14.57 -25.69 17.98
C ASN A 176 13.80 -24.92 16.90
N GLY A 177 14.21 -23.70 16.63
CA GLY A 177 13.64 -22.87 15.57
C GLY A 177 14.37 -21.54 15.48
N VAL A 178 14.35 -20.95 14.31
CA VAL A 178 14.90 -19.61 14.04
C VAL A 178 13.76 -18.63 13.84
N ILE A 179 13.79 -17.54 14.60
CA ILE A 179 12.86 -16.41 14.43
C ILE A 179 13.67 -15.23 13.93
N LEU A 180 13.40 -14.81 12.69
CA LEU A 180 14.10 -13.70 12.04
C LEU A 180 13.15 -12.53 11.85
N LYS A 181 13.39 -11.42 12.55
CA LYS A 181 12.71 -10.15 12.29
C LYS A 181 13.43 -9.38 11.18
N ILE A 182 12.71 -9.06 10.12
CA ILE A 182 13.20 -8.26 9.00
C ILE A 182 12.64 -6.84 9.15
N ASP A 183 13.50 -5.83 9.07
CA ASP A 183 13.16 -4.42 8.99
C ASP A 183 13.54 -3.87 7.61
N PHE A 184 12.53 -3.50 6.81
CA PHE A 184 12.76 -2.98 5.47
C PHE A 184 13.04 -1.48 5.51
N GLU A 185 14.25 -1.09 5.13
CA GLU A 185 14.59 0.32 5.03
C GLU A 185 13.74 1.06 4.00
N LYS A 186 12.91 2.02 4.44
CA LYS A 186 12.04 2.85 3.58
C LYS A 186 11.15 2.01 2.66
N ALA A 187 10.48 1.02 3.24
CA ALA A 187 9.70 0.02 2.51
C ALA A 187 8.74 0.63 1.49
N TYR A 188 7.93 1.62 1.89
CA TYR A 188 6.99 2.32 1.03
C TYR A 188 7.68 3.09 -0.10
N ASP A 189 8.77 3.81 0.21
CA ASP A 189 9.47 4.67 -0.74
C ASP A 189 10.23 3.88 -1.81
N LYS A 190 10.51 2.60 -1.55
CA LYS A 190 11.28 1.71 -2.43
C LYS A 190 10.43 0.79 -3.30
N VAL A 191 9.10 0.80 -3.18
CA VAL A 191 8.23 0.00 -4.04
C VAL A 191 8.42 0.38 -5.49
N LYS A 192 8.82 -0.57 -6.34
CA LYS A 192 8.96 -0.36 -7.79
C LYS A 192 7.59 -0.48 -8.44
N TRP A 193 7.17 0.52 -9.21
CA TRP A 193 5.87 0.51 -9.89
C TRP A 193 5.70 -0.63 -10.90
N PRO A 194 6.73 -1.00 -11.70
CA PRO A 194 6.60 -2.18 -12.56
C PRO A 194 6.30 -3.45 -11.76
N PHE A 195 6.90 -3.62 -10.57
CA PHE A 195 6.63 -4.77 -9.70
C PHE A 195 5.23 -4.72 -9.08
N LEU A 196 4.75 -3.53 -8.69
CA LEU A 196 3.37 -3.34 -8.24
C LEU A 196 2.38 -3.75 -9.33
N LEU A 197 2.55 -3.26 -10.56
CA LEU A 197 1.67 -3.58 -11.69
C LEU A 197 1.75 -5.06 -12.07
N GLN A 198 2.95 -5.66 -12.03
CA GLN A 198 3.13 -7.10 -12.21
C GLN A 198 2.34 -7.88 -11.16
N THR A 199 2.45 -7.50 -9.87
CA THR A 199 1.73 -8.14 -8.77
C THR A 199 0.22 -8.05 -8.97
N LEU A 200 -0.30 -6.89 -9.37
CA LEU A 200 -1.74 -6.72 -9.65
C LEU A 200 -2.20 -7.64 -10.77
N ARG A 201 -1.44 -7.74 -11.88
CA ARG A 201 -1.77 -8.68 -12.98
C ARG A 201 -1.75 -10.13 -12.52
N MET A 202 -0.72 -10.53 -11.75
CA MET A 202 -0.60 -11.88 -11.20
C MET A 202 -1.75 -12.24 -10.24
N LYS A 203 -2.33 -11.25 -9.58
CA LYS A 203 -3.52 -11.40 -8.72
C LYS A 203 -4.86 -11.28 -9.48
N GLY A 204 -4.82 -11.19 -10.81
CA GLY A 204 -6.02 -11.21 -11.66
C GLY A 204 -6.77 -9.87 -11.72
N PHE A 205 -6.17 -8.75 -11.32
CA PHE A 205 -6.79 -7.44 -11.52
C PHE A 205 -6.88 -7.09 -13.01
N SER A 206 -8.01 -6.51 -13.41
CA SER A 206 -8.26 -6.12 -14.80
C SER A 206 -7.25 -5.08 -15.30
N GLN A 207 -7.03 -5.05 -16.61
CA GLN A 207 -6.12 -4.08 -17.23
C GLN A 207 -6.57 -2.63 -16.97
N LYS A 208 -7.90 -2.36 -16.92
CA LYS A 208 -8.44 -1.04 -16.60
C LYS A 208 -8.09 -0.63 -15.18
N TRP A 209 -8.24 -1.52 -14.20
CA TRP A 209 -7.84 -1.26 -12.83
C TRP A 209 -6.34 -0.99 -12.71
N CYS A 210 -5.51 -1.80 -13.36
CA CYS A 210 -4.05 -1.60 -13.37
C CYS A 210 -3.67 -0.22 -13.93
N ARG A 211 -4.33 0.25 -15.01
CA ARG A 211 -4.09 1.61 -15.56
C ARG A 211 -4.49 2.70 -14.57
N TRP A 212 -5.61 2.56 -13.84
CA TRP A 212 -5.97 3.51 -12.80
C TRP A 212 -4.92 3.57 -11.69
N VAL A 213 -4.49 2.41 -11.16
CA VAL A 213 -3.43 2.37 -10.15
C VAL A 213 -2.14 2.99 -10.68
N GLU A 214 -1.75 2.67 -11.91
CA GLU A 214 -0.59 3.28 -12.57
C GLU A 214 -0.68 4.81 -12.61
N SER A 215 -1.82 5.36 -13.01
CA SER A 215 -2.06 6.81 -13.04
C SER A 215 -1.99 7.45 -11.66
N PHE A 216 -2.38 6.74 -10.60
CA PHE A 216 -2.30 7.22 -9.22
C PHE A 216 -0.86 7.24 -8.69
N VAL A 217 -0.03 6.26 -9.04
CA VAL A 217 1.33 6.19 -8.50
C VAL A 217 2.34 6.94 -9.37
N SER A 218 2.13 6.99 -10.70
CA SER A 218 3.02 7.63 -11.66
C SER A 218 2.66 9.09 -11.96
N GLY A 219 3.51 9.79 -12.68
CA GLY A 219 3.26 11.16 -13.17
C GLY A 219 3.26 12.24 -12.08
N GLY A 220 3.46 11.88 -10.83
CA GLY A 220 3.47 12.84 -9.73
C GLY A 220 4.73 13.69 -9.67
N SER A 221 4.54 14.95 -9.32
CA SER A 221 5.62 15.89 -9.05
C SER A 221 5.72 16.19 -7.56
N VAL A 222 6.93 16.14 -7.01
CA VAL A 222 7.18 16.26 -5.59
C VAL A 222 8.17 17.40 -5.32
N ALA A 223 7.89 18.25 -4.34
CA ALA A 223 8.85 19.19 -3.78
C ALA A 223 9.14 18.84 -2.32
N ILE A 224 10.31 19.22 -1.83
CA ILE A 224 10.65 19.04 -0.41
C ILE A 224 10.51 20.41 0.25
N LYS A 225 9.73 20.46 1.33
CA LYS A 225 9.52 21.66 2.13
C LYS A 225 10.34 21.59 3.41
N VAL A 226 11.16 22.61 3.62
CA VAL A 226 12.00 22.76 4.82
C VAL A 226 11.87 24.20 5.32
N ASN A 227 11.45 24.41 6.56
CA ASN A 227 11.29 25.73 7.18
C ASN A 227 10.50 26.73 6.30
N ASP A 228 9.37 26.27 5.77
CA ASP A 228 8.48 27.03 4.87
C ASP A 228 9.04 27.30 3.45
N ASP A 229 10.29 27.00 3.18
CA ASP A 229 10.85 27.03 1.83
C ASP A 229 10.51 25.78 1.05
N VAL A 230 9.91 25.95 -0.13
CA VAL A 230 9.57 24.86 -1.05
C VAL A 230 10.65 24.76 -2.12
N GLY A 231 11.32 23.62 -2.18
CA GLY A 231 12.34 23.35 -3.18
C GLY A 231 11.75 23.11 -4.57
N ASN A 232 12.62 22.91 -5.56
CA ASN A 232 12.19 22.60 -6.93
C ASN A 232 11.43 21.26 -7.00
N TYR A 233 10.34 21.25 -7.75
CA TYR A 233 9.59 20.02 -8.05
C TYR A 233 10.42 19.07 -8.92
N PHE A 234 10.32 17.78 -8.62
CA PHE A 234 10.91 16.70 -9.42
C PHE A 234 9.93 15.55 -9.54
N GLN A 235 10.04 14.77 -10.61
CA GLN A 235 9.21 13.60 -10.82
C GLN A 235 9.70 12.40 -10.04
N THR A 236 8.79 11.68 -9.40
CA THR A 236 9.05 10.39 -8.78
C THR A 236 9.01 9.29 -9.83
N ARG A 237 9.75 8.19 -9.60
CA ARG A 237 9.81 7.02 -10.50
C ARG A 237 9.58 5.69 -9.78
N LYS A 238 9.34 5.74 -8.48
CA LYS A 238 9.03 4.62 -7.59
C LYS A 238 8.45 5.14 -6.28
N GLY A 239 8.00 4.23 -5.45
CA GLY A 239 7.49 4.50 -4.11
C GLY A 239 5.97 4.67 -4.06
N LEU A 240 5.44 4.39 -2.88
CA LEU A 240 4.06 4.67 -2.49
C LEU A 240 4.06 5.81 -1.48
N ARG A 241 3.17 6.77 -1.67
CA ARG A 241 3.17 8.00 -0.91
C ARG A 241 2.75 7.81 0.55
N GLN A 242 3.62 8.18 1.49
CA GLN A 242 3.30 8.14 2.92
C GLN A 242 2.30 9.25 3.26
N GLY A 243 1.05 8.85 3.52
CA GLY A 243 -0.09 9.75 3.75
C GLY A 243 -1.15 9.71 2.66
N GLY A 244 -0.95 8.95 1.58
CA GLY A 244 -1.98 8.69 0.57
C GLY A 244 -2.93 7.57 0.99
N PRO A 245 -4.24 7.68 0.73
CA PRO A 245 -5.24 6.68 1.13
C PRO A 245 -4.98 5.27 0.60
N ALA A 246 -4.53 5.15 -0.67
CA ALA A 246 -4.31 3.86 -1.32
C ALA A 246 -2.97 3.20 -0.96
N SER A 247 -2.01 3.95 -0.42
CA SER A 247 -0.65 3.43 -0.20
C SER A 247 -0.58 2.23 0.73
N PRO A 248 -1.30 2.18 1.88
CA PRO A 248 -1.22 1.03 2.79
C PRO A 248 -1.69 -0.28 2.14
N ILE A 249 -2.82 -0.24 1.44
CA ILE A 249 -3.38 -1.44 0.82
C ILE A 249 -2.57 -1.90 -0.40
N LEU A 250 -2.09 -0.97 -1.23
CA LEU A 250 -1.19 -1.30 -2.34
C LEU A 250 0.13 -1.88 -1.85
N PHE A 251 0.66 -1.37 -0.73
CA PHE A 251 1.83 -1.94 -0.09
C PHE A 251 1.58 -3.39 0.37
N ASN A 252 0.44 -3.65 1.01
CA ASN A 252 0.07 -4.99 1.46
C ASN A 252 -0.02 -5.97 0.28
N ILE A 253 -0.60 -5.57 -0.83
CA ILE A 253 -0.69 -6.39 -2.06
C ILE A 253 0.71 -6.74 -2.58
N VAL A 254 1.62 -5.77 -2.65
CA VAL A 254 3.01 -6.01 -3.07
C VAL A 254 3.76 -6.90 -2.07
N ALA A 255 3.61 -6.59 -0.79
CA ALA A 255 4.30 -7.31 0.28
C ALA A 255 3.79 -8.76 0.44
N ASP A 256 2.57 -9.06 -0.02
CA ASP A 256 1.98 -10.40 -0.02
C ASP A 256 2.74 -11.38 -0.93
N MET A 257 3.42 -10.88 -1.95
CA MET A 257 4.26 -11.73 -2.81
C MET A 257 5.42 -12.37 -2.05
N LEU A 258 5.93 -11.73 -0.99
CA LEU A 258 6.93 -12.36 -0.13
C LEU A 258 6.34 -13.56 0.63
N ALA A 259 5.09 -13.47 1.12
CA ALA A 259 4.42 -14.59 1.77
C ALA A 259 4.21 -15.75 0.77
N THR A 260 3.83 -15.43 -0.47
CA THR A 260 3.72 -16.43 -1.55
C THR A 260 5.06 -17.12 -1.82
N LEU A 261 6.17 -16.38 -1.91
CA LEU A 261 7.50 -16.97 -2.11
C LEU A 261 7.94 -17.86 -0.94
N VAL A 262 7.64 -17.47 0.30
CA VAL A 262 7.93 -18.28 1.50
C VAL A 262 7.11 -19.57 1.47
N GLU A 263 5.84 -19.53 1.08
CA GLU A 263 5.02 -20.73 0.95
C GLU A 263 5.51 -21.66 -0.16
N ARG A 264 5.89 -21.11 -1.32
CA ARG A 264 6.53 -21.92 -2.39
C ARG A 264 7.79 -22.63 -1.88
N ALA A 265 8.66 -21.89 -1.19
CA ALA A 265 9.88 -22.48 -0.61
C ALA A 265 9.56 -23.60 0.39
N LYS A 266 8.42 -23.51 1.13
CA LYS A 266 7.94 -24.62 1.99
C LYS A 266 7.50 -25.82 1.17
N LEU A 267 6.66 -25.59 0.14
CA LEU A 267 6.17 -26.66 -0.73
C LEU A 267 7.30 -27.39 -1.45
N ASP A 268 8.34 -26.66 -1.84
CA ASP A 268 9.55 -27.20 -2.46
C ASP A 268 10.50 -27.89 -1.44
N GLY A 269 10.17 -27.89 -0.15
CA GLY A 269 10.98 -28.46 0.90
C GLY A 269 12.30 -27.71 1.20
N GLN A 270 12.43 -26.46 0.74
CA GLN A 270 13.62 -25.62 0.97
C GLN A 270 13.64 -25.06 2.40
N ILE A 271 12.47 -24.86 2.99
CA ILE A 271 12.29 -24.42 4.38
C ILE A 271 11.14 -25.20 5.03
N SER A 272 11.18 -25.32 6.34
CA SER A 272 10.08 -25.87 7.14
C SER A 272 9.58 -24.82 8.13
N GLY A 273 8.26 -24.73 8.28
CA GLY A 273 7.65 -23.85 9.27
C GLY A 273 7.74 -24.46 10.67
N VAL A 274 7.68 -23.61 11.69
CA VAL A 274 7.67 -24.04 13.09
C VAL A 274 6.28 -24.49 13.52
N ILE A 275 6.18 -25.29 14.60
CA ILE A 275 4.93 -25.77 15.26
C ILE A 275 3.91 -26.40 14.29
N PRO A 276 4.28 -27.35 13.43
CA PRO A 276 3.36 -27.96 12.45
C PRO A 276 2.20 -28.73 13.08
N HIS A 277 2.26 -29.03 14.36
CA HIS A 277 1.18 -29.68 15.11
C HIS A 277 0.05 -28.70 15.54
N LEU A 278 0.26 -27.39 15.44
CA LEU A 278 -0.74 -26.36 15.73
C LEU A 278 -1.16 -25.58 14.49
N VAL A 279 -0.27 -25.37 13.55
CA VAL A 279 -0.51 -24.68 12.31
C VAL A 279 -0.21 -25.64 11.17
N GLU A 280 -1.20 -25.89 10.32
CA GLU A 280 -1.04 -26.75 9.14
C GLU A 280 0.19 -26.31 8.34
N ASP A 281 1.04 -27.24 7.98
CA ASP A 281 2.35 -27.02 7.34
C ASP A 281 3.34 -26.15 8.13
N GLY A 282 3.04 -25.79 9.37
CA GLY A 282 3.86 -24.95 10.24
C GLY A 282 3.82 -23.45 9.89
N LEU A 283 3.96 -22.64 10.91
CA LEU A 283 4.05 -21.19 10.77
C LEU A 283 5.41 -20.78 10.18
N SER A 284 5.42 -19.98 9.11
CA SER A 284 6.64 -19.54 8.44
C SER A 284 6.78 -18.03 8.34
N ILE A 285 5.68 -17.27 8.36
CA ILE A 285 5.70 -15.82 8.19
C ILE A 285 4.54 -15.15 8.94
N LEU A 286 4.83 -14.03 9.59
CA LEU A 286 3.86 -13.07 10.10
C LEU A 286 4.24 -11.67 9.63
N LYS A 287 3.24 -10.84 9.33
CA LYS A 287 3.44 -9.49 8.82
C LYS A 287 2.53 -8.49 9.48
N TYR A 288 3.11 -7.31 9.75
CA TYR A 288 2.35 -6.11 10.11
C TYR A 288 2.90 -4.93 9.30
N ALA A 289 2.26 -4.60 8.21
CA ALA A 289 2.77 -3.67 7.19
C ALA A 289 4.17 -4.10 6.70
N ASP A 290 5.18 -3.28 6.92
CA ASP A 290 6.58 -3.54 6.60
C ASP A 290 7.30 -4.42 7.63
N ASP A 291 6.83 -4.48 8.88
CA ASP A 291 7.38 -5.42 9.87
C ASP A 291 7.08 -6.87 9.44
N THR A 292 8.13 -7.65 9.26
CA THR A 292 8.04 -9.04 8.82
C THR A 292 8.83 -9.94 9.76
N ILE A 293 8.20 -11.03 10.19
CA ILE A 293 8.83 -12.05 11.03
C ILE A 293 8.77 -13.38 10.28
N LEU A 294 9.93 -13.98 10.05
CA LEU A 294 10.06 -15.33 9.49
C LEU A 294 10.32 -16.32 10.59
N PHE A 295 9.73 -17.50 10.44
CA PHE A 295 9.91 -18.64 11.33
C PHE A 295 10.39 -19.81 10.50
N MET A 296 11.46 -20.46 10.93
CA MET A 296 12.04 -21.60 10.25
C MET A 296 12.44 -22.67 11.28
N ASP A 297 12.18 -23.90 10.97
CA ASP A 297 12.73 -25.03 11.73
C ASP A 297 14.26 -25.11 11.53
N HIS A 298 14.97 -25.73 12.46
CA HIS A 298 16.45 -25.77 12.43
C HIS A 298 16.92 -27.05 11.78
#